data_73db38c6a6ab4b6cbcc8fbee527fbfe1
#
_entry.id   73db38c6a6ab4b6cbcc8fbee527fbfe1
#
_cell.length_a   1.000
_cell.length_b   1.000
_cell.length_c   1.000
_cell.angle_alpha   90.00
_cell.angle_beta   90.00
_cell.angle_gamma   90.00
#
_symmetry.space_group_name_H-M   'P 1'
#
loop_
_entity.id
_entity.type
_entity.pdbx_description
1 polymer ?
#
loop_
_entity_poly.entity_id
_entity_poly.type
_entity_poly.pdbx_seq_one_letter_code
_entity_poly.pdbx_strand_id
1 'polypeptide(L)'
;PICVAKHLAEFLPDLNFGINTVSSAPYGSAGVLAITYGYIRMLGEEGLTHSTKMAILNANYLAACLGDTYGIVYTGETGRVGHELILECRNFKNTSGVSETDIAKRLMDYGYHAPTLSFPVHGTLMIEPTESESLAELDKFTDAMLKIYDEIKEIENGIADKTNNVLMNAPHPEYEIVGDDWNHPYSRQKAAYPAPWVAENKFWINVARVDNAYGDRNL
;
A
#
# COMPACT_ATOMS: atom_id res chain seq x y z
N PRO A 1 25.24 -5.99 -6.27
CA PRO A 1 26.33 -6.60 -7.03
C PRO A 1 25.78 -7.84 -7.74
N ILE A 2 25.92 -7.86 -9.06
CA ILE A 2 25.49 -9.00 -9.87
C ILE A 2 26.55 -10.09 -9.71
N CYS A 3 26.21 -11.18 -9.04
CA CYS A 3 27.06 -12.37 -9.03
C CYS A 3 26.97 -13.02 -10.41
N VAL A 4 28.02 -12.90 -11.19
CA VAL A 4 28.10 -13.50 -12.52
C VAL A 4 28.50 -14.96 -12.38
N ALA A 5 27.81 -15.86 -13.08
CA ALA A 5 28.19 -17.25 -13.17
C ALA A 5 29.58 -17.38 -13.81
N LYS A 6 30.40 -18.35 -13.38
CA LYS A 6 31.77 -18.53 -13.83
C LYS A 6 31.97 -18.55 -15.35
N HIS A 7 31.01 -19.14 -16.08
CA HIS A 7 31.09 -19.21 -17.55
C HIS A 7 30.82 -17.88 -18.25
N LEU A 8 30.42 -16.83 -17.52
CA LEU A 8 30.24 -15.47 -18.03
C LEU A 8 31.41 -14.55 -17.66
N ALA A 9 32.28 -14.97 -16.73
CA ALA A 9 33.38 -14.16 -16.24
C ALA A 9 34.38 -13.77 -17.35
N GLU A 10 34.53 -14.58 -18.40
CA GLU A 10 35.38 -14.29 -19.55
C GLU A 10 34.90 -13.08 -20.40
N PHE A 11 33.59 -12.73 -20.33
CA PHE A 11 33.01 -11.61 -21.07
C PHE A 11 33.00 -10.30 -20.28
N LEU A 12 33.39 -10.35 -19.01
CA LEU A 12 33.34 -9.20 -18.11
C LEU A 12 34.73 -8.99 -17.53
N PRO A 13 35.48 -7.94 -17.94
CA PRO A 13 36.79 -7.65 -17.42
C PRO A 13 36.75 -7.50 -15.89
N ASP A 14 37.74 -8.07 -15.22
CA ASP A 14 37.98 -8.02 -13.76
C ASP A 14 37.01 -8.86 -12.87
N LEU A 15 36.21 -9.76 -13.40
CA LEU A 15 35.31 -10.61 -12.60
C LEU A 15 35.88 -12.05 -12.44
N ASN A 16 36.97 -12.20 -11.73
CA ASN A 16 37.51 -13.51 -11.32
C ASN A 16 36.72 -14.21 -10.20
N PHE A 17 35.57 -13.64 -9.78
CA PHE A 17 34.78 -14.07 -8.64
C PHE A 17 33.43 -14.70 -9.01
N GLY A 18 33.31 -15.23 -10.21
CA GLY A 18 32.09 -15.93 -10.64
C GLY A 18 31.78 -17.16 -9.76
N ILE A 19 30.54 -17.32 -9.40
CA ILE A 19 30.01 -18.50 -8.68
C ILE A 19 29.35 -19.47 -9.66
N ASN A 20 29.02 -20.67 -9.19
CA ASN A 20 28.24 -21.62 -9.98
C ASN A 20 26.85 -21.05 -10.26
N THR A 21 26.25 -21.48 -11.37
CA THR A 21 24.91 -21.06 -11.77
C THR A 21 23.90 -21.36 -10.67
N VAL A 22 23.16 -20.35 -10.23
CA VAL A 22 22.14 -20.44 -9.17
C VAL A 22 20.77 -20.80 -9.75
N SER A 23 20.53 -20.51 -11.03
CA SER A 23 19.28 -20.81 -11.72
C SER A 23 19.54 -21.46 -13.09
N SER A 24 18.50 -22.08 -13.66
CA SER A 24 18.53 -22.65 -15.02
C SER A 24 18.63 -21.57 -16.11
N ALA A 25 18.38 -20.31 -15.79
CA ALA A 25 18.47 -19.17 -16.70
C ALA A 25 19.57 -18.19 -16.24
N PRO A 26 20.87 -18.51 -16.48
CA PRO A 26 21.99 -17.73 -15.94
C PRO A 26 22.05 -16.29 -16.46
N TYR A 27 21.43 -16.02 -17.60
CA TYR A 27 21.31 -14.68 -18.18
C TYR A 27 20.00 -13.97 -17.81
N GLY A 28 19.21 -14.56 -16.95
CA GLY A 28 17.86 -14.11 -16.63
C GLY A 28 16.79 -14.66 -17.58
N SER A 29 15.56 -14.28 -17.38
CA SER A 29 14.43 -14.71 -18.21
C SER A 29 14.31 -13.85 -19.47
N ALA A 30 14.79 -14.35 -20.60
CA ALA A 30 14.74 -13.61 -21.86
C ALA A 30 13.30 -13.30 -22.33
N GLY A 31 12.31 -14.08 -21.93
CA GLY A 31 10.90 -13.86 -22.24
C GLY A 31 10.35 -12.53 -21.71
N VAL A 32 10.90 -12.03 -20.61
CA VAL A 32 10.53 -10.72 -20.03
C VAL A 32 10.90 -9.55 -20.95
N LEU A 33 11.93 -9.69 -21.77
CA LEU A 33 12.36 -8.66 -22.72
C LEU A 33 11.30 -8.31 -23.76
N ALA A 34 10.46 -9.26 -24.15
CA ALA A 34 9.36 -9.01 -25.07
C ALA A 34 8.31 -8.06 -24.47
N ILE A 35 8.06 -8.16 -23.15
CA ILE A 35 7.16 -7.27 -22.42
C ILE A 35 7.74 -5.85 -22.42
N THR A 36 8.99 -5.70 -22.03
CA THR A 36 9.71 -4.41 -22.03
C THR A 36 9.72 -3.77 -23.42
N TYR A 37 10.05 -4.57 -24.45
CA TYR A 37 10.05 -4.09 -25.83
C TYR A 37 8.65 -3.62 -26.26
N GLY A 38 7.62 -4.42 -25.96
CA GLY A 38 6.22 -4.07 -26.26
C GLY A 38 5.81 -2.77 -25.58
N TYR A 39 6.11 -2.61 -24.29
CA TYR A 39 5.83 -1.39 -23.52
C TYR A 39 6.48 -0.15 -24.13
N ILE A 40 7.77 -0.22 -24.42
CA ILE A 40 8.51 0.90 -25.05
C ILE A 40 7.94 1.23 -26.44
N ARG A 41 7.61 0.21 -27.25
CA ARG A 41 7.04 0.41 -28.60
C ARG A 41 5.64 1.01 -28.56
N MET A 42 4.83 0.67 -27.57
CA MET A 42 3.48 1.20 -27.38
C MET A 42 3.51 2.67 -26.96
N LEU A 43 4.37 3.03 -26.02
CA LEU A 43 4.44 4.38 -25.48
C LEU A 43 5.27 5.35 -26.33
N GLY A 44 6.36 4.88 -26.92
CA GLY A 44 7.32 5.73 -27.59
C GLY A 44 8.01 6.71 -26.62
N GLU A 45 8.80 7.63 -27.16
CA GLU A 45 9.55 8.62 -26.37
C GLU A 45 8.63 9.57 -25.60
N GLU A 46 7.59 10.07 -26.25
CA GLU A 46 6.63 11.00 -25.63
C GLU A 46 5.83 10.31 -24.53
N GLY A 47 5.33 9.10 -24.78
CA GLY A 47 4.54 8.34 -23.82
C GLY A 47 5.33 7.96 -22.57
N LEU A 48 6.59 7.53 -22.71
CA LEU A 48 7.47 7.22 -21.57
C LEU A 48 7.73 8.46 -20.71
N THR A 49 7.98 9.60 -21.34
CA THR A 49 8.16 10.87 -20.62
C THR A 49 6.87 11.31 -19.93
N HIS A 50 5.73 11.16 -20.60
CA HIS A 50 4.42 11.52 -20.04
C HIS A 50 4.05 10.63 -18.85
N SER A 51 4.24 9.33 -18.96
CA SER A 51 4.04 8.36 -17.89
C SER A 51 4.78 8.77 -16.61
N THR A 52 6.08 9.06 -16.71
CA THR A 52 6.87 9.51 -15.56
C THR A 52 6.35 10.82 -14.96
N LYS A 53 5.96 11.79 -15.77
CA LYS A 53 5.37 13.05 -15.31
C LYS A 53 4.07 12.82 -14.56
N MET A 54 3.22 11.93 -15.06
CA MET A 54 1.93 11.60 -14.42
C MET A 54 2.13 10.88 -13.10
N ALA A 55 3.07 9.93 -12.99
CA ALA A 55 3.39 9.27 -11.73
C ALA A 55 3.80 10.28 -10.65
N ILE A 56 4.70 11.22 -10.98
CA ILE A 56 5.12 12.28 -10.06
C ILE A 56 3.96 13.22 -9.71
N LEU A 57 3.13 13.59 -10.68
CA LEU A 57 1.97 14.44 -10.46
C LEU A 57 0.97 13.78 -9.51
N ASN A 58 0.63 12.51 -9.73
CA ASN A 58 -0.32 11.76 -8.92
C ASN A 58 0.16 11.62 -7.48
N ALA A 59 1.44 11.31 -7.26
CA ALA A 59 2.01 11.23 -5.91
C ALA A 59 1.95 12.60 -5.19
N ASN A 60 2.27 13.69 -5.88
CA ASN A 60 2.19 15.03 -5.31
C ASN A 60 0.74 15.50 -5.09
N TYR A 61 -0.20 15.05 -5.90
CA TYR A 61 -1.62 15.29 -5.66
C TYR A 61 -2.06 14.64 -4.33
N LEU A 62 -1.76 13.36 -4.12
CA LEU A 62 -2.07 12.69 -2.85
C LEU A 62 -1.32 13.34 -1.67
N ALA A 63 -0.07 13.73 -1.84
CA ALA A 63 0.70 14.43 -0.82
C ALA A 63 0.03 15.76 -0.41
N ALA A 64 -0.52 16.51 -1.37
CA ALA A 64 -1.25 17.74 -1.09
C ALA A 64 -2.59 17.48 -0.37
N CYS A 65 -3.29 16.40 -0.72
CA CYS A 65 -4.58 16.05 -0.11
C CYS A 65 -4.45 15.50 1.31
N LEU A 66 -3.38 14.75 1.60
CA LEU A 66 -3.22 13.99 2.84
C LEU A 66 -2.18 14.56 3.80
N GLY A 67 -1.32 15.46 3.32
CA GLY A 67 -0.17 15.95 4.07
C GLY A 67 -0.51 16.64 5.38
N ASP A 68 -1.57 17.44 5.41
CA ASP A 68 -2.02 18.14 6.62
C ASP A 68 -2.63 17.18 7.67
N THR A 69 -3.14 16.04 7.22
CA THR A 69 -3.83 15.05 8.06
C THR A 69 -2.86 14.02 8.63
N TYR A 70 -2.05 13.41 7.76
CA TYR A 70 -1.12 12.34 8.12
C TYR A 70 0.30 12.84 8.32
N GLY A 71 0.71 13.90 7.60
CA GLY A 71 2.10 14.33 7.47
C GLY A 71 2.86 13.52 6.41
N ILE A 72 3.85 14.16 5.79
CA ILE A 72 4.74 13.53 4.81
C ILE A 72 6.14 13.43 5.42
N VAL A 73 6.70 12.22 5.48
CA VAL A 73 7.97 11.98 6.16
C VAL A 73 9.16 12.55 5.39
N TYR A 74 9.18 12.39 4.07
CA TYR A 74 10.26 12.89 3.23
C TYR A 74 9.72 13.74 2.08
N THR A 75 10.35 14.90 1.90
CA THR A 75 10.13 15.78 0.75
C THR A 75 11.48 16.28 0.24
N GLY A 76 11.53 16.69 -1.03
CA GLY A 76 12.65 17.45 -1.55
C GLY A 76 12.67 18.89 -1.03
N GLU A 77 13.67 19.68 -1.43
CA GLU A 77 13.85 21.08 -1.03
C GLU A 77 12.63 21.97 -1.35
N THR A 78 11.86 21.61 -2.38
CA THR A 78 10.64 22.32 -2.79
C THR A 78 9.37 21.87 -2.06
N GLY A 79 9.49 20.96 -1.08
CA GLY A 79 8.34 20.37 -0.38
C GLY A 79 7.57 19.32 -1.20
N ARG A 80 8.14 18.85 -2.32
CA ARG A 80 7.51 17.86 -3.21
C ARG A 80 8.10 16.48 -3.03
N VAL A 81 7.30 15.47 -3.38
CA VAL A 81 7.71 14.05 -3.40
C VAL A 81 8.07 13.61 -4.83
N GLY A 82 8.66 12.43 -4.97
CA GLY A 82 8.90 11.77 -6.25
C GLY A 82 7.62 11.10 -6.79
N HIS A 83 7.75 9.84 -7.22
CA HIS A 83 6.61 9.04 -7.69
C HIS A 83 5.86 8.30 -6.57
N GLU A 84 6.36 8.39 -5.35
CA GLU A 84 5.79 7.80 -4.14
C GLU A 84 5.80 8.82 -3.00
N LEU A 85 4.99 8.58 -1.98
CA LEU A 85 4.94 9.37 -0.76
C LEU A 85 4.90 8.46 0.46
N ILE A 86 5.46 8.94 1.57
CA ILE A 86 5.50 8.21 2.83
C ILE A 86 4.70 8.98 3.87
N LEU A 87 3.57 8.41 4.27
CA LEU A 87 2.67 8.98 5.27
C LEU A 87 3.12 8.59 6.68
N GLU A 88 3.09 9.57 7.58
CA GLU A 88 3.41 9.41 8.99
C GLU A 88 2.23 8.83 9.77
N CYS A 89 2.40 7.66 10.40
CA CYS A 89 1.36 7.01 11.18
C CYS A 89 1.75 6.78 12.66
N ARG A 90 2.99 7.04 13.05
CA ARG A 90 3.50 6.75 14.41
C ARG A 90 2.76 7.47 15.53
N ASN A 91 2.29 8.68 15.25
CA ASN A 91 1.58 9.48 16.23
C ASN A 91 0.26 8.84 16.68
N PHE A 92 -0.46 8.17 15.77
CA PHE A 92 -1.75 7.55 16.06
C PHE A 92 -1.64 6.41 17.08
N LYS A 93 -0.51 5.70 17.06
CA LYS A 93 -0.26 4.64 18.04
C LYS A 93 -0.22 5.18 19.48
N ASN A 94 0.29 6.39 19.67
CA ASN A 94 0.39 7.01 21.00
C ASN A 94 -0.94 7.60 21.46
N THR A 95 -1.76 8.11 20.54
CA THR A 95 -2.99 8.83 20.86
C THR A 95 -4.23 7.92 20.91
N SER A 96 -4.32 6.98 19.97
CA SER A 96 -5.48 6.09 19.78
C SER A 96 -5.15 4.59 19.93
N GLY A 97 -3.87 4.21 19.90
CA GLY A 97 -3.43 2.81 19.82
C GLY A 97 -3.41 2.26 18.39
N VAL A 98 -3.87 3.03 17.39
CA VAL A 98 -3.96 2.60 15.98
C VAL A 98 -2.57 2.64 15.33
N SER A 99 -2.20 1.54 14.70
CA SER A 99 -0.96 1.40 13.94
C SER A 99 -1.18 1.56 12.43
N GLU A 100 -0.07 1.69 11.69
CA GLU A 100 -0.08 1.65 10.22
C GLU A 100 -0.70 0.36 9.68
N THR A 101 -0.54 -0.75 10.40
CA THR A 101 -1.17 -2.03 10.06
C THR A 101 -2.69 -1.97 10.14
N ASP A 102 -3.24 -1.30 11.15
CA ASP A 102 -4.69 -1.15 11.32
C ASP A 102 -5.29 -0.30 10.19
N ILE A 103 -4.61 0.78 9.81
CA ILE A 103 -4.99 1.63 8.68
C ILE A 103 -4.97 0.83 7.37
N ALA A 104 -3.90 0.08 7.11
CA ALA A 104 -3.76 -0.75 5.92
C ALA A 104 -4.84 -1.84 5.85
N LYS A 105 -5.14 -2.50 6.97
CA LYS A 105 -6.22 -3.50 7.05
C LYS A 105 -7.59 -2.87 6.81
N ARG A 106 -7.82 -1.64 7.31
CA ARG A 106 -9.07 -0.92 7.08
C ARG A 106 -9.24 -0.51 5.62
N LEU A 107 -8.17 -0.13 4.92
CA LEU A 107 -8.20 0.15 3.48
C LEU A 107 -8.69 -1.05 2.65
N MET A 108 -8.47 -2.28 3.11
CA MET A 108 -9.00 -3.47 2.45
C MET A 108 -10.54 -3.52 2.48
N ASP A 109 -11.19 -3.00 3.54
CA ASP A 109 -12.65 -2.86 3.60
C ASP A 109 -13.20 -1.84 2.59
N TYR A 110 -12.37 -0.86 2.22
CA TYR A 110 -12.64 0.09 1.13
C TYR A 110 -12.36 -0.49 -0.26
N GLY A 111 -11.81 -1.71 -0.35
CA GLY A 111 -11.51 -2.39 -1.62
C GLY A 111 -10.11 -2.09 -2.16
N TYR A 112 -9.23 -1.48 -1.36
CA TYR A 112 -7.86 -1.22 -1.77
C TYR A 112 -6.91 -2.34 -1.36
N HIS A 113 -5.94 -2.63 -2.21
CA HIS A 113 -4.76 -3.36 -1.80
C HIS A 113 -3.97 -2.50 -0.79
N ALA A 114 -3.60 -3.11 0.34
CA ALA A 114 -2.88 -2.38 1.37
C ALA A 114 -1.55 -1.82 0.86
N PRO A 115 -1.20 -0.55 1.18
CA PRO A 115 0.10 0.02 0.86
C PRO A 115 1.24 -0.71 1.55
N THR A 116 2.48 -0.48 1.09
CA THR A 116 3.68 -1.01 1.75
C THR A 116 3.80 -0.47 3.17
N LEU A 117 3.91 -1.39 4.13
CA LEU A 117 3.96 -1.09 5.56
C LEU A 117 5.38 -0.89 6.06
N SER A 118 5.58 0.09 6.94
CA SER A 118 6.80 0.25 7.72
C SER A 118 8.09 0.24 6.89
N PHE A 119 8.04 0.76 5.69
CA PHE A 119 9.18 0.86 4.77
C PHE A 119 9.16 2.20 4.01
N PRO A 120 10.30 2.88 3.87
CA PRO A 120 11.62 2.60 4.47
C PRO A 120 11.71 2.96 5.96
N VAL A 121 10.66 3.53 6.55
CA VAL A 121 10.60 3.95 7.94
C VAL A 121 9.53 3.16 8.68
N HIS A 122 9.87 2.64 9.85
CA HIS A 122 8.90 1.91 10.68
C HIS A 122 7.74 2.82 11.12
N GLY A 123 6.52 2.27 11.10
CA GLY A 123 5.31 2.99 11.50
C GLY A 123 4.77 3.96 10.45
N THR A 124 5.09 3.75 9.19
CA THR A 124 4.66 4.57 8.05
C THR A 124 3.94 3.75 6.98
N LEU A 125 3.26 4.42 6.07
CA LEU A 125 2.67 3.85 4.85
C LEU A 125 3.34 4.48 3.63
N MET A 126 3.86 3.65 2.73
CA MET A 126 4.38 4.11 1.46
C MET A 126 3.33 3.88 0.37
N ILE A 127 2.94 4.96 -0.31
CA ILE A 127 1.90 4.98 -1.33
C ILE A 127 2.52 5.36 -2.66
N GLU A 128 2.31 4.52 -3.66
CA GLU A 128 2.74 4.73 -5.03
C GLU A 128 1.52 4.65 -5.96
N PRO A 129 0.92 5.79 -6.34
CA PRO A 129 -0.29 5.80 -7.17
C PRO A 129 -0.03 5.43 -8.63
N THR A 130 1.23 5.42 -9.06
CA THR A 130 1.66 5.22 -10.45
C THR A 130 1.11 6.26 -11.44
N GLU A 131 1.35 6.06 -12.73
CA GLU A 131 0.78 6.86 -13.81
C GLU A 131 -0.61 6.39 -14.23
N SER A 132 -1.00 5.18 -13.83
CA SER A 132 -2.18 4.49 -14.34
C SER A 132 -3.47 4.90 -13.65
N GLU A 133 -3.39 5.48 -12.45
CA GLU A 133 -4.57 5.86 -11.68
C GLU A 133 -5.23 7.12 -12.22
N SER A 134 -6.56 7.08 -12.36
CA SER A 134 -7.35 8.24 -12.72
C SER A 134 -7.51 9.21 -11.55
N LEU A 135 -7.78 10.50 -11.85
CA LEU A 135 -8.09 11.47 -10.79
C LEU A 135 -9.25 11.02 -9.89
N ALA A 136 -10.29 10.42 -10.48
CA ALA A 136 -11.44 9.90 -9.72
C ALA A 136 -11.04 8.78 -8.75
N GLU A 137 -10.06 7.95 -9.10
CA GLU A 137 -9.55 6.90 -8.22
C GLU A 137 -8.65 7.48 -7.11
N LEU A 138 -7.84 8.48 -7.42
CA LEU A 138 -7.07 9.22 -6.42
C LEU A 138 -7.97 9.94 -5.42
N ASP A 139 -9.09 10.52 -5.88
CA ASP A 139 -10.09 11.16 -5.02
C ASP A 139 -10.77 10.15 -4.10
N LYS A 140 -11.15 8.97 -4.59
CA LYS A 140 -11.70 7.88 -3.77
C LYS A 140 -10.70 7.39 -2.73
N PHE A 141 -9.44 7.22 -3.11
CA PHE A 141 -8.38 6.84 -2.17
C PHE A 141 -8.20 7.90 -1.08
N THR A 142 -8.19 9.16 -1.46
CA THR A 142 -8.15 10.30 -0.53
C THR A 142 -9.34 10.28 0.43
N ASP A 143 -10.56 10.09 -0.09
CA ASP A 143 -11.79 9.99 0.74
C ASP A 143 -11.69 8.81 1.73
N ALA A 144 -11.19 7.65 1.30
CA ALA A 144 -10.98 6.50 2.16
C ALA A 144 -10.00 6.82 3.30
N MET A 145 -8.86 7.43 2.99
CA MET A 145 -7.86 7.80 3.99
C MET A 145 -8.39 8.84 4.98
N LEU A 146 -9.12 9.86 4.52
CA LEU A 146 -9.71 10.86 5.41
C LEU A 146 -10.78 10.26 6.32
N LYS A 147 -11.62 9.34 5.81
CA LYS A 147 -12.61 8.62 6.65
C LYS A 147 -11.94 7.72 7.68
N ILE A 148 -10.83 7.06 7.34
CA ILE A 148 -10.03 6.29 8.29
C ILE A 148 -9.46 7.22 9.38
N TYR A 149 -9.01 8.40 9.00
CA TYR A 149 -8.57 9.41 9.98
C TYR A 149 -9.71 9.84 10.91
N ASP A 150 -10.92 10.04 10.40
CA ASP A 150 -12.10 10.33 11.24
C ASP A 150 -12.40 9.17 12.21
N GLU A 151 -12.27 7.91 11.77
CA GLU A 151 -12.39 6.73 12.63
C GLU A 151 -11.32 6.71 13.74
N ILE A 152 -10.08 7.14 13.43
CA ILE A 152 -9.02 7.33 14.45
C ILE A 152 -9.43 8.41 15.47
N LYS A 153 -10.00 9.53 14.99
CA LYS A 153 -10.50 10.61 15.87
C LYS A 153 -11.67 10.18 16.74
N GLU A 154 -12.54 9.29 16.28
CA GLU A 154 -13.57 8.70 17.13
C GLU A 154 -12.98 7.97 18.34
N ILE A 155 -11.87 7.25 18.14
CA ILE A 155 -11.17 6.54 19.24
C ILE A 155 -10.49 7.54 20.19
N GLU A 156 -9.78 8.52 19.65
CA GLU A 156 -9.10 9.57 20.44
C GLU A 156 -10.08 10.34 21.33
N ASN A 157 -11.28 10.61 20.82
CA ASN A 157 -12.34 11.34 21.51
C ASN A 157 -13.20 10.46 22.45
N GLY A 158 -12.92 9.15 22.54
CA GLY A 158 -13.67 8.22 23.37
C GLY A 158 -15.08 7.89 22.85
N ILE A 159 -15.36 8.17 21.56
CA ILE A 159 -16.62 7.82 20.88
C ILE A 159 -16.60 6.33 20.49
N ALA A 160 -15.47 5.84 20.02
CA ALA A 160 -15.24 4.43 19.72
C ALA A 160 -14.36 3.77 20.81
N ASP A 161 -14.60 2.47 21.04
CA ASP A 161 -13.81 1.69 22.00
C ASP A 161 -12.35 1.57 21.55
N LYS A 162 -11.40 1.61 22.49
CA LYS A 162 -9.96 1.61 22.19
C LYS A 162 -9.45 0.27 21.67
N THR A 163 -10.09 -0.82 22.01
CA THR A 163 -9.63 -2.19 21.71
C THR A 163 -10.59 -2.95 20.79
N ASN A 164 -11.88 -2.59 20.80
CA ASN A 164 -12.89 -3.21 19.96
C ASN A 164 -13.53 -2.13 19.07
N ASN A 165 -12.87 -1.79 17.98
CA ASN A 165 -13.32 -0.79 17.03
C ASN A 165 -13.10 -1.26 15.59
N VAL A 166 -13.62 -0.51 14.65
CA VAL A 166 -13.64 -0.88 13.22
C VAL A 166 -12.22 -0.98 12.62
N LEU A 167 -11.23 -0.24 13.15
CA LEU A 167 -9.84 -0.29 12.69
C LEU A 167 -9.11 -1.52 13.23
N MET A 168 -9.25 -1.79 14.53
CA MET A 168 -8.60 -2.93 15.19
C MET A 168 -9.12 -4.28 14.70
N ASN A 169 -10.38 -4.34 14.27
CA ASN A 169 -11.01 -5.57 13.79
C ASN A 169 -10.96 -5.73 12.26
N ALA A 170 -10.58 -4.70 11.53
CA ALA A 170 -10.43 -4.79 10.07
C ALA A 170 -9.35 -5.81 9.65
N PRO A 171 -9.50 -6.45 8.48
CA PRO A 171 -10.61 -6.34 7.54
C PRO A 171 -11.81 -7.22 7.91
N HIS A 172 -13.00 -6.85 7.42
CA HIS A 172 -14.26 -7.53 7.72
C HIS A 172 -14.72 -8.40 6.54
N PRO A 173 -14.53 -9.73 6.58
CA PRO A 173 -15.00 -10.63 5.53
C PRO A 173 -16.51 -10.82 5.57
N GLU A 174 -17.05 -11.27 4.43
CA GLU A 174 -18.50 -11.46 4.26
C GLU A 174 -19.10 -12.35 5.35
N TYR A 175 -18.45 -13.47 5.68
CA TYR A 175 -18.96 -14.42 6.66
C TYR A 175 -19.14 -13.84 8.08
N GLU A 176 -18.33 -12.85 8.48
CA GLU A 176 -18.52 -12.13 9.74
C GLU A 176 -19.70 -11.16 9.67
N ILE A 177 -19.86 -10.48 8.53
CA ILE A 177 -20.95 -9.50 8.33
C ILE A 177 -22.33 -10.17 8.30
N VAL A 178 -22.45 -11.33 7.65
CA VAL A 178 -23.73 -12.05 7.52
C VAL A 178 -23.97 -13.02 8.67
N GLY A 179 -22.96 -13.32 9.47
CA GLY A 179 -23.09 -14.23 10.62
C GLY A 179 -24.04 -13.72 11.71
N ASP A 180 -24.58 -14.62 12.52
CA ASP A 180 -25.50 -14.28 13.61
C ASP A 180 -24.76 -13.63 14.81
N ASP A 181 -23.49 -13.97 15.01
CA ASP A 181 -22.67 -13.55 16.14
C ASP A 181 -21.93 -12.23 15.85
N TRP A 182 -22.64 -11.10 15.92
CA TRP A 182 -22.02 -9.78 15.80
C TRP A 182 -21.81 -9.15 17.18
N ASN A 183 -20.60 -9.23 17.70
CA ASN A 183 -20.24 -8.78 19.04
C ASN A 183 -19.42 -7.47 19.06
N HIS A 184 -19.52 -6.68 18.00
CA HIS A 184 -18.80 -5.40 17.88
C HIS A 184 -19.69 -4.22 18.27
N PRO A 185 -19.13 -3.16 18.91
CA PRO A 185 -19.90 -1.98 19.34
C PRO A 185 -20.20 -1.00 18.19
N TYR A 186 -19.99 -1.41 16.94
CA TYR A 186 -20.29 -0.64 15.74
C TYR A 186 -21.16 -1.46 14.78
N SER A 187 -21.81 -0.79 13.81
CA SER A 187 -22.74 -1.46 12.91
C SER A 187 -22.03 -2.29 11.84
N ARG A 188 -22.70 -3.38 11.39
CA ARG A 188 -22.27 -4.14 10.21
C ARG A 188 -22.12 -3.26 8.97
N GLN A 189 -22.99 -2.25 8.83
CA GLN A 189 -22.92 -1.31 7.73
C GLN A 189 -21.63 -0.48 7.77
N LYS A 190 -21.22 0.04 8.94
CA LYS A 190 -19.94 0.76 9.11
C LYS A 190 -18.77 -0.14 8.78
N ALA A 191 -18.82 -1.41 9.15
CA ALA A 191 -17.79 -2.39 8.84
C ALA A 191 -17.70 -2.66 7.33
N ALA A 192 -18.80 -3.05 6.70
CA ALA A 192 -18.85 -3.53 5.32
C ALA A 192 -18.86 -2.42 4.27
N TYR A 193 -19.55 -1.33 4.55
CA TYR A 193 -19.81 -0.24 3.60
C TYR A 193 -19.41 1.13 4.17
N PRO A 194 -18.10 1.33 4.40
CA PRO A 194 -17.60 2.53 5.08
C PRO A 194 -17.79 3.82 4.27
N ALA A 195 -18.03 3.72 2.96
CA ALA A 195 -18.38 4.83 2.08
C ALA A 195 -19.45 4.42 1.08
N PRO A 196 -20.31 5.36 0.60
CA PRO A 196 -21.38 5.04 -0.36
C PRO A 196 -20.86 4.37 -1.64
N TRP A 197 -19.74 4.83 -2.19
CA TRP A 197 -19.15 4.29 -3.41
C TRP A 197 -18.61 2.85 -3.23
N VAL A 198 -18.31 2.41 -2.00
CA VAL A 198 -17.92 1.02 -1.72
C VAL A 198 -19.08 0.06 -1.95
N ALA A 199 -20.32 0.48 -1.65
CA ALA A 199 -21.48 -0.38 -1.82
C ALA A 199 -21.78 -0.71 -3.30
N GLU A 200 -21.38 0.16 -4.23
CA GLU A 200 -21.59 -0.05 -5.66
C GLU A 200 -20.71 -1.16 -6.24
N ASN A 201 -19.49 -1.32 -5.70
CA ASN A 201 -18.50 -2.28 -6.17
C ASN A 201 -17.74 -2.90 -4.99
N LYS A 202 -18.46 -3.52 -4.06
CA LYS A 202 -17.82 -4.13 -2.88
C LYS A 202 -16.93 -5.30 -3.27
N PHE A 203 -15.66 -5.19 -2.90
CA PHE A 203 -14.74 -6.31 -2.90
C PHE A 203 -14.69 -6.95 -1.51
N TRP A 204 -15.03 -8.22 -1.41
CA TRP A 204 -15.02 -8.95 -0.15
C TRP A 204 -13.66 -9.61 0.08
N ILE A 205 -13.10 -9.35 1.25
CA ILE A 205 -11.90 -10.03 1.72
C ILE A 205 -12.28 -11.43 2.20
N ASN A 206 -11.48 -12.42 1.82
CA ASN A 206 -11.78 -13.83 2.14
C ASN A 206 -11.40 -14.23 3.56
N VAL A 207 -10.50 -13.48 4.20
CA VAL A 207 -9.91 -13.82 5.51
C VAL A 207 -9.95 -12.61 6.43
N ALA A 208 -10.42 -12.80 7.66
CA ALA A 208 -10.32 -11.81 8.73
C ALA A 208 -8.86 -11.52 9.11
N ARG A 209 -8.66 -10.65 10.07
CA ARG A 209 -7.32 -10.28 10.55
C ARG A 209 -6.52 -11.51 11.00
N VAL A 210 -5.35 -11.69 10.39
CA VAL A 210 -4.37 -12.71 10.75
C VAL A 210 -3.36 -12.12 11.73
N ASP A 211 -3.07 -12.84 12.82
CA ASP A 211 -1.96 -12.54 13.71
C ASP A 211 -0.67 -13.14 13.12
N ASN A 212 0.01 -12.35 12.30
CA ASN A 212 1.25 -12.77 11.66
C ASN A 212 2.35 -13.10 12.69
N ALA A 213 2.42 -12.32 13.78
CA ALA A 213 3.44 -12.51 14.79
C ALA A 213 3.24 -13.83 15.56
N TYR A 214 1.98 -14.22 15.78
CA TYR A 214 1.66 -15.53 16.36
C TYR A 214 2.02 -16.65 15.37
N GLY A 215 1.64 -16.52 14.11
CA GLY A 215 1.95 -17.50 13.06
C GLY A 215 3.45 -17.74 12.92
N ASP A 216 4.25 -16.68 12.84
CA ASP A 216 5.71 -16.78 12.67
C ASP A 216 6.41 -17.47 13.87
N ARG A 217 5.83 -17.36 15.07
CA ARG A 217 6.39 -17.97 16.30
C ARG A 217 5.91 -19.40 16.56
N ASN A 218 4.86 -19.85 15.88
CA ASN A 218 4.20 -21.12 16.14
C ASN A 218 4.10 -22.02 14.89
N LEU A 219 4.97 -21.82 13.91
CA LEU A 219 5.15 -22.68 12.74
C LEU A 219 5.85 -23.98 13.11
#